data_398352c3095abafa8b7c5637b2380a51
#
_entry.id   398352c3095abafa8b7c5637b2380a51
#
_cell.length_a   1.000
_cell.length_b   1.000
_cell.length_c   1.000
_cell.angle_alpha   90.00
_cell.angle_beta   90.00
_cell.angle_gamma   90.00
#
_symmetry.space_group_name_H-M   'P 1'
#
loop_
_entity.id
_entity.type
_entity.pdbx_description
1 polymer ?
#
loop_
_entity_poly.entity_id
_entity_poly.type
_entity_poly.pdbx_seq_one_letter_code
_entity_poly.pdbx_strand_id
1 'polypeptide(L)'
;MKKRKIVLDIGFSPGDIIVFTAALRDLCEQYPEFDITVNTCCPAIFENNPHLKKTKEEKPFNVNVWDNLLKIGYGVDDLKSDRSRAVFNELMSKSLMYIQREGHTYQYIHKETDLILFDVNVDDKPNLADEYYKIKYEDIHNSGWSGRHFSTAFYYEFKDILGVDVKQTSLLPDIHLSDDEKKWMNQVEEVFGYKGKFWLLNCGIKPDYPAKQWPVHCWQKLVDLLEDKVQFVQVGELVEGHEHRPLRGVLSLLGKTDLRQLIRLSYHAEGGVSHVSLLHHLTAAWQKPQVTIAGGREPERWEKYPHTRYMQTNGLTACGSYDGCWKSGRIHEDEDNENKKCTNMVGNQQKCMVMITPEMVAHEIENLVNNQMPLHAKLNQEIKELKFKNKTEPDKLKVEIGEALIKNLEKKLDNL
;
A
#
# COMPACT_ATOMS: atom_id res chain seq x y z
N MET A 1 16.65 25.64 -18.97
CA MET A 1 16.99 25.64 -17.52
C MET A 1 17.86 24.42 -17.25
N LYS A 2 18.83 24.52 -16.34
CA LYS A 2 19.66 23.36 -15.95
C LYS A 2 18.76 22.35 -15.26
N LYS A 3 18.75 21.07 -15.68
CA LYS A 3 17.97 20.03 -15.01
C LYS A 3 18.43 19.91 -13.56
N ARG A 4 17.50 19.98 -12.60
CA ARG A 4 17.77 19.59 -11.21
C ARG A 4 17.77 18.08 -11.12
N LYS A 5 18.84 17.50 -10.64
CA LYS A 5 18.94 16.08 -10.36
C LYS A 5 18.65 15.88 -8.87
N ILE A 6 17.60 15.15 -8.58
CA ILE A 6 17.06 15.00 -7.24
C ILE A 6 17.01 13.51 -6.88
N VAL A 7 17.55 13.18 -5.73
CA VAL A 7 17.40 11.86 -5.10
C VAL A 7 16.44 12.00 -3.93
N LEU A 8 15.31 11.29 -3.99
CA LEU A 8 14.35 11.18 -2.91
C LEU A 8 14.56 9.84 -2.21
N ASP A 9 14.96 9.88 -0.94
CA ASP A 9 15.19 8.69 -0.12
C ASP A 9 13.99 8.41 0.77
N ILE A 10 13.35 7.23 0.57
CA ILE A 10 12.15 6.82 1.30
C ILE A 10 12.28 5.37 1.78
N GLY A 11 12.52 5.20 3.10
CA GLY A 11 12.70 3.92 3.77
C GLY A 11 11.49 3.48 4.62
N PHE A 12 10.27 3.82 4.20
CA PHE A 12 9.04 3.52 4.94
C PHE A 12 8.56 2.09 4.70
N SER A 13 7.46 1.70 5.37
CA SER A 13 6.80 0.44 5.07
C SER A 13 6.28 0.42 3.61
N PRO A 14 6.16 -0.76 2.97
CA PRO A 14 5.71 -0.85 1.58
C PRO A 14 4.36 -0.15 1.32
N GLY A 15 3.44 -0.17 2.29
CA GLY A 15 2.15 0.52 2.19
C GLY A 15 2.32 2.03 2.07
N ASP A 16 3.14 2.62 2.92
CA ASP A 16 3.40 4.07 2.94
C ASP A 16 4.11 4.52 1.66
N ILE A 17 5.03 3.68 1.15
CA ILE A 17 5.73 3.93 -0.12
C ILE A 17 4.74 3.91 -1.30
N ILE A 18 3.74 3.03 -1.29
CA ILE A 18 2.68 3.05 -2.32
C ILE A 18 1.89 4.35 -2.26
N VAL A 19 1.56 4.84 -1.06
CA VAL A 19 0.86 6.15 -0.92
C VAL A 19 1.72 7.30 -1.47
N PHE A 20 3.03 7.28 -1.24
CA PHE A 20 3.97 8.26 -1.77
C PHE A 20 3.93 8.36 -3.30
N THR A 21 3.67 7.27 -4.03
CA THR A 21 3.66 7.26 -5.50
C THR A 21 2.66 8.26 -6.10
N ALA A 22 1.55 8.57 -5.40
CA ALA A 22 0.58 9.58 -5.84
C ALA A 22 1.22 10.99 -5.91
N ALA A 23 1.95 11.35 -4.88
CA ALA A 23 2.63 12.65 -4.82
C ALA A 23 3.84 12.71 -5.79
N LEU A 24 4.55 11.59 -5.93
CA LEU A 24 5.66 11.47 -6.88
C LEU A 24 5.20 11.69 -8.33
N ARG A 25 4.09 11.06 -8.73
CA ARG A 25 3.47 11.29 -10.05
C ARG A 25 3.23 12.78 -10.28
N ASP A 26 2.50 13.42 -9.36
CA ASP A 26 2.12 14.82 -9.51
C ASP A 26 3.33 15.77 -9.50
N LEU A 27 4.38 15.42 -8.74
CA LEU A 27 5.66 16.14 -8.77
C LEU A 27 6.32 16.03 -10.15
N CYS A 28 6.46 14.83 -10.68
CA CYS A 28 7.12 14.59 -11.96
C CYS A 28 6.36 15.22 -13.14
N GLU A 29 5.02 15.18 -13.12
CA GLU A 29 4.19 15.77 -14.16
C GLU A 29 4.22 17.30 -14.15
N GLN A 30 4.24 17.93 -12.96
CA GLN A 30 4.22 19.38 -12.84
C GLN A 30 5.61 20.01 -12.95
N TYR A 31 6.68 19.25 -12.66
CA TYR A 31 8.08 19.69 -12.73
C TYR A 31 8.92 18.77 -13.62
N PRO A 32 8.61 18.68 -14.94
CA PRO A 32 9.28 17.76 -15.86
C PRO A 32 10.79 18.06 -16.05
N GLU A 33 11.24 19.24 -15.63
CA GLU A 33 12.66 19.58 -15.59
C GLU A 33 13.44 18.91 -14.46
N PHE A 34 12.74 18.31 -13.46
CA PHE A 34 13.38 17.55 -12.41
C PHE A 34 13.75 16.14 -12.92
N ASP A 35 14.98 15.77 -12.67
CA ASP A 35 15.52 14.43 -12.96
C ASP A 35 15.50 13.67 -11.63
N ILE A 36 14.40 12.93 -11.38
CA ILE A 36 14.15 12.32 -10.06
C ILE A 36 14.59 10.87 -10.07
N THR A 37 15.35 10.51 -9.06
CA THR A 37 15.67 9.14 -8.67
C THR A 37 15.05 8.87 -7.30
N VAL A 38 14.40 7.72 -7.13
CA VAL A 38 13.90 7.27 -5.83
C VAL A 38 14.82 6.20 -5.27
N ASN A 39 15.33 6.45 -4.06
CA ASN A 39 16.07 5.49 -3.28
C ASN A 39 15.14 4.86 -2.24
N THR A 40 14.99 3.53 -2.25
CA THR A 40 13.97 2.85 -1.43
C THR A 40 14.31 1.40 -1.15
N CYS A 41 13.82 0.88 -0.03
CA CYS A 41 13.87 -0.56 0.29
C CYS A 41 12.86 -1.40 -0.53
N CYS A 42 11.96 -0.77 -1.30
CA CYS A 42 10.92 -1.45 -2.08
C CYS A 42 10.95 -1.06 -3.57
N PRO A 43 12.06 -1.31 -4.30
CA PRO A 43 12.19 -0.90 -5.70
C PRO A 43 11.13 -1.49 -6.62
N ALA A 44 10.60 -2.67 -6.29
CA ALA A 44 9.53 -3.34 -7.04
C ALA A 44 8.25 -2.49 -7.20
N ILE A 45 8.01 -1.51 -6.32
CA ILE A 45 6.89 -0.57 -6.41
C ILE A 45 7.04 0.36 -7.61
N PHE A 46 8.28 0.71 -7.95
CA PHE A 46 8.60 1.70 -8.98
C PHE A 46 8.97 1.08 -10.33
N GLU A 47 8.92 -0.24 -10.47
CA GLU A 47 9.14 -0.91 -11.75
C GLU A 47 8.12 -0.44 -12.79
N ASN A 48 8.61 -0.19 -14.01
CA ASN A 48 7.82 0.35 -15.13
C ASN A 48 7.19 1.75 -14.88
N ASN A 49 7.59 2.46 -13.85
CA ASN A 49 7.12 3.82 -13.61
C ASN A 49 7.65 4.74 -14.72
N PRO A 50 6.78 5.40 -15.53
CA PRO A 50 7.19 6.21 -16.67
C PRO A 50 7.84 7.54 -16.26
N HIS A 51 7.63 7.97 -15.04
CA HIS A 51 8.14 9.23 -14.51
C HIS A 51 9.58 9.14 -14.04
N LEU A 52 10.08 7.92 -13.76
CA LEU A 52 11.42 7.69 -13.28
C LEU A 52 12.34 7.23 -14.42
N LYS A 53 13.55 7.76 -14.47
CA LYS A 53 14.54 7.21 -15.37
C LYS A 53 14.83 5.75 -14.99
N LYS A 54 14.86 4.85 -15.99
CA LYS A 54 15.46 3.53 -15.80
C LYS A 54 16.92 3.75 -15.44
N THR A 55 17.26 3.58 -14.16
CA THR A 55 18.64 3.39 -13.75
C THR A 55 19.18 2.20 -14.53
N LYS A 56 20.37 2.32 -15.13
CA LYS A 56 21.11 1.14 -15.59
C LYS A 56 21.10 0.16 -14.43
N GLU A 57 20.85 -1.11 -14.73
CA GLU A 57 20.85 -2.18 -13.73
C GLU A 57 22.12 -2.11 -12.86
N GLU A 58 22.07 -1.34 -11.80
CA GLU A 58 22.92 -1.56 -10.65
C GLU A 58 22.30 -2.75 -9.93
N LYS A 59 22.91 -3.92 -10.16
CA LYS A 59 22.52 -5.14 -9.44
C LYS A 59 22.63 -4.81 -7.96
N PRO A 60 21.54 -4.92 -7.17
CA PRO A 60 21.67 -4.77 -5.73
C PRO A 60 22.65 -5.83 -5.26
N PHE A 61 23.77 -5.39 -4.72
CA PHE A 61 24.76 -6.26 -4.14
C PHE A 61 24.17 -6.75 -2.81
N ASN A 62 23.55 -7.92 -2.85
CA ASN A 62 23.06 -8.60 -1.66
C ASN A 62 24.28 -9.20 -0.96
N VAL A 63 24.88 -8.48 -0.06
CA VAL A 63 26.06 -8.93 0.68
C VAL A 63 25.72 -9.08 2.13
N ASN A 64 26.09 -10.24 2.67
CA ASN A 64 26.06 -10.47 4.12
C ASN A 64 26.78 -9.31 4.82
N VAL A 65 26.09 -8.64 5.72
CA VAL A 65 26.60 -7.50 6.50
C VAL A 65 27.97 -7.79 7.10
N TRP A 66 28.16 -9.01 7.58
CA TRP A 66 29.39 -9.47 8.21
C TRP A 66 30.57 -9.56 7.23
N ASP A 67 30.35 -10.08 6.02
CA ASP A 67 31.40 -10.20 5.02
C ASP A 67 31.91 -8.84 4.55
N ASN A 68 31.03 -7.82 4.58
CA ASN A 68 31.43 -6.47 4.20
C ASN A 68 32.10 -5.69 5.34
N LEU A 69 31.61 -5.83 6.54
CA LEU A 69 32.30 -5.26 7.71
C LEU A 69 33.71 -5.84 7.85
N LEU A 70 33.88 -7.14 7.58
CA LEU A 70 35.20 -7.80 7.53
C LEU A 70 36.06 -7.25 6.40
N LYS A 71 35.52 -7.02 5.20
CA LYS A 71 36.24 -6.44 4.05
C LYS A 71 36.71 -5.01 4.29
N ILE A 72 35.96 -4.21 5.05
CA ILE A 72 36.37 -2.85 5.46
C ILE A 72 37.18 -2.81 6.76
N GLY A 73 37.56 -4.02 7.28
CA GLY A 73 38.50 -4.17 8.40
C GLY A 73 37.91 -4.03 9.80
N TYR A 74 36.58 -4.20 9.94
CA TYR A 74 35.96 -4.43 11.24
C TYR A 74 35.97 -5.93 11.54
N GLY A 75 36.68 -6.35 12.60
CA GLY A 75 36.65 -7.74 13.06
C GLY A 75 35.33 -8.06 13.76
N VAL A 76 34.91 -9.34 13.71
CA VAL A 76 33.70 -9.84 14.40
C VAL A 76 33.77 -9.54 15.90
N ASP A 77 34.96 -9.48 16.47
CA ASP A 77 35.18 -9.18 17.89
C ASP A 77 34.96 -7.70 18.22
N ASP A 78 35.13 -6.79 17.27
CA ASP A 78 34.91 -5.35 17.49
C ASP A 78 33.44 -4.99 17.68
N LEU A 79 32.50 -5.83 17.24
CA LEU A 79 31.06 -5.61 17.34
C LEU A 79 30.41 -6.38 18.51
N LYS A 80 31.16 -7.17 19.22
CA LYS A 80 30.67 -7.92 20.43
C LYS A 80 30.59 -7.08 21.67
N SER A 81 31.27 -5.93 21.73
CA SER A 81 31.19 -5.05 22.90
C SER A 81 29.96 -4.15 22.85
N ASP A 82 29.35 -3.83 23.98
CA ASP A 82 28.21 -2.90 24.06
C ASP A 82 28.57 -1.51 23.54
N ARG A 83 29.85 -1.13 23.67
CA ARG A 83 30.38 0.14 23.14
C ARG A 83 30.39 0.15 21.64
N SER A 84 30.81 -0.94 21.00
CA SER A 84 30.83 -1.06 19.51
C SER A 84 29.42 -1.13 18.96
N ARG A 85 28.49 -1.80 19.65
CA ARG A 85 27.06 -1.79 19.31
C ARG A 85 26.44 -0.41 19.45
N ALA A 86 26.76 0.34 20.51
CA ALA A 86 26.28 1.70 20.69
C ALA A 86 26.82 2.64 19.60
N VAL A 87 28.09 2.56 19.24
CA VAL A 87 28.70 3.30 18.14
C VAL A 87 28.09 2.90 16.81
N PHE A 88 27.88 1.60 16.57
CA PHE A 88 27.23 1.08 15.38
C PHE A 88 25.79 1.60 15.26
N ASN A 89 25.00 1.52 16.32
CA ASN A 89 23.63 2.03 16.36
C ASN A 89 23.58 3.55 16.19
N GLU A 90 24.54 4.29 16.77
CA GLU A 90 24.64 5.73 16.57
C GLU A 90 25.00 6.09 15.12
N LEU A 91 25.92 5.34 14.51
CA LEU A 91 26.28 5.49 13.11
C LEU A 91 25.10 5.15 12.20
N MET A 92 24.33 4.12 12.54
CA MET A 92 23.14 3.68 11.82
C MET A 92 21.96 4.66 11.98
N SER A 93 21.84 5.34 13.10
CA SER A 93 20.80 6.36 13.34
C SER A 93 21.06 7.66 12.58
N LYS A 94 22.29 7.94 12.19
CA LYS A 94 22.69 9.14 11.41
C LYS A 94 22.56 8.97 9.91
N SER A 95 21.85 7.98 9.45
CA SER A 95 21.21 7.73 8.15
C SER A 95 21.95 8.00 6.82
N LEU A 96 23.18 8.46 6.82
CA LEU A 96 24.07 8.54 5.65
C LEU A 96 25.52 8.63 6.14
N MET A 97 26.23 7.53 6.07
CA MET A 97 27.68 7.56 6.21
C MET A 97 28.34 7.21 4.88
N TYR A 98 29.22 8.09 4.44
CA TYR A 98 30.21 7.79 3.45
C TYR A 98 31.46 7.36 4.19
N ILE A 99 31.97 6.17 3.93
CA ILE A 99 33.30 5.75 4.38
C ILE A 99 34.22 5.81 3.17
N GLN A 100 35.25 6.65 3.23
CA GLN A 100 36.34 6.63 2.29
C GLN A 100 37.43 5.69 2.81
N ARG A 101 37.78 4.68 2.06
CA ARG A 101 38.90 3.81 2.34
C ARG A 101 39.53 3.33 1.03
N GLU A 102 40.88 3.39 0.95
CA GLU A 102 41.67 2.91 -0.19
C GLU A 102 41.22 3.43 -1.57
N GLY A 103 40.68 4.66 -1.61
CA GLY A 103 40.21 5.27 -2.86
C GLY A 103 38.77 4.97 -3.22
N HIS A 104 38.06 4.15 -2.44
CA HIS A 104 36.65 3.82 -2.63
C HIS A 104 35.76 4.58 -1.64
N THR A 105 34.58 4.98 -2.11
CA THR A 105 33.53 5.60 -1.28
C THR A 105 32.37 4.63 -1.17
N TYR A 106 32.02 4.23 0.06
CA TYR A 106 30.91 3.32 0.35
C TYR A 106 29.73 4.10 0.90
N GLN A 107 28.55 3.85 0.36
CA GLN A 107 27.29 4.40 0.85
C GLN A 107 26.52 3.32 1.60
N TYR A 108 26.01 3.65 2.79
CA TYR A 108 25.20 2.75 3.59
C TYR A 108 23.74 3.10 3.44
N ILE A 109 22.91 2.10 3.19
CA ILE A 109 21.46 2.19 3.28
C ILE A 109 21.01 1.24 4.37
N HIS A 110 20.31 1.78 5.36
CA HIS A 110 19.75 1.01 6.46
C HIS A 110 18.44 0.35 6.03
N LYS A 111 18.39 -0.97 6.07
CA LYS A 111 17.19 -1.77 6.19
C LYS A 111 17.14 -2.31 7.61
N GLU A 112 15.96 -2.44 8.23
CA GLU A 112 15.81 -2.82 9.64
C GLU A 112 16.58 -4.07 10.07
N THR A 113 17.02 -4.90 9.12
CA THR A 113 17.79 -6.12 9.39
C THR A 113 19.03 -6.31 8.49
N ASP A 114 19.17 -5.56 7.39
CA ASP A 114 20.27 -5.75 6.44
C ASP A 114 20.96 -4.43 6.11
N LEU A 115 22.27 -4.39 6.26
CA LEU A 115 23.13 -3.32 5.81
C LEU A 115 23.45 -3.53 4.32
N ILE A 116 23.03 -2.64 3.45
CA ILE A 116 23.41 -2.66 2.05
C ILE A 116 24.58 -1.68 1.86
N LEU A 117 25.72 -2.23 1.49
CA LEU A 117 26.90 -1.47 1.10
C LEU A 117 26.90 -1.31 -0.42
N PHE A 118 26.92 -0.08 -0.89
CA PHE A 118 27.20 0.23 -2.28
C PHE A 118 28.66 0.65 -2.38
N ASP A 119 29.47 -0.07 -3.16
CA ASP A 119 30.76 0.44 -3.63
C ASP A 119 30.46 1.45 -4.74
N VAL A 120 30.60 2.72 -4.40
CA VAL A 120 30.48 3.81 -5.35
C VAL A 120 31.87 3.98 -5.95
N ASN A 121 32.09 3.47 -7.14
CA ASN A 121 33.34 3.68 -7.87
C ASN A 121 33.61 5.20 -7.95
N VAL A 122 34.83 5.62 -7.67
CA VAL A 122 35.21 7.05 -7.57
C VAL A 122 34.90 7.82 -8.87
N ASP A 123 34.83 7.09 -10.00
CA ASP A 123 34.46 7.64 -11.31
C ASP A 123 32.92 7.78 -11.49
N ASP A 124 32.12 7.06 -10.71
CA ASP A 124 30.66 7.15 -10.65
C ASP A 124 30.19 7.92 -9.40
N LYS A 125 31.01 8.80 -8.83
CA LYS A 125 30.52 9.68 -7.76
C LYS A 125 29.19 10.24 -8.19
N PRO A 126 28.10 10.06 -7.40
CA PRO A 126 26.91 10.89 -7.60
C PRO A 126 27.45 12.30 -7.65
N ASN A 127 27.27 12.95 -8.79
CA ASN A 127 27.83 14.28 -9.03
C ASN A 127 27.44 15.09 -7.79
N LEU A 128 28.40 15.67 -7.05
CA LEU A 128 28.14 16.49 -5.84
C LEU A 128 27.15 17.64 -6.09
N ALA A 129 26.66 17.74 -7.32
CA ALA A 129 25.59 18.61 -7.78
C ALA A 129 24.18 17.97 -7.67
N ASP A 130 24.02 16.70 -7.30
CA ASP A 130 22.72 16.06 -7.14
C ASP A 130 22.15 16.46 -5.76
N GLU A 131 20.91 16.92 -5.76
CA GLU A 131 20.21 17.29 -4.54
C GLU A 131 19.67 16.01 -3.89
N TYR A 132 20.02 15.76 -2.64
CA TYR A 132 19.59 14.57 -1.90
C TYR A 132 18.65 14.98 -0.76
N TYR A 133 17.47 14.35 -0.72
CA TYR A 133 16.45 14.61 0.29
C TYR A 133 15.92 13.32 0.87
N LYS A 134 15.98 13.20 2.20
CA LYS A 134 15.37 12.09 2.93
C LYS A 134 13.95 12.51 3.35
N ILE A 135 12.98 11.69 2.96
CA ILE A 135 11.60 11.82 3.43
C ILE A 135 11.54 11.33 4.87
N LYS A 136 11.12 12.18 5.81
CA LYS A 136 11.08 11.85 7.24
C LYS A 136 9.71 11.33 7.63
N TYR A 137 9.69 10.21 8.34
CA TYR A 137 8.44 9.56 8.76
C TYR A 137 7.63 10.42 9.73
N GLU A 138 8.28 11.11 10.65
CA GLU A 138 7.67 11.98 11.65
C GLU A 138 6.93 13.15 11.01
N ASP A 139 7.43 13.65 9.90
CA ASP A 139 6.84 14.77 9.17
C ASP A 139 5.62 14.30 8.35
N ILE A 140 5.57 13.03 7.93
CA ILE A 140 4.53 12.44 7.12
C ILE A 140 3.44 11.79 7.97
N HIS A 141 3.81 10.88 8.88
CA HIS A 141 2.88 10.07 9.66
C HIS A 141 2.62 10.67 11.04
N ASN A 142 1.97 11.82 11.08
CA ASN A 142 1.68 12.54 12.31
C ASN A 142 0.16 12.57 12.58
N SER A 143 -0.27 12.07 13.75
CA SER A 143 -1.68 12.07 14.17
C SER A 143 -2.32 13.47 14.22
N GLY A 144 -1.52 14.51 14.43
CA GLY A 144 -1.97 15.91 14.34
C GLY A 144 -2.42 16.33 12.94
N TRP A 145 -2.11 15.55 11.92
CA TRP A 145 -2.44 15.79 10.51
C TRP A 145 -3.68 15.05 10.04
N SER A 146 -4.36 14.35 10.93
CA SER A 146 -5.51 13.49 10.61
C SER A 146 -6.69 14.20 9.93
N GLY A 147 -6.68 15.52 9.85
CA GLY A 147 -7.65 16.35 9.11
C GLY A 147 -7.58 16.24 7.59
N ARG A 148 -6.58 15.53 7.03
CA ARG A 148 -6.34 15.36 5.59
C ARG A 148 -6.01 13.92 5.24
N HIS A 149 -6.04 13.58 3.96
CA HIS A 149 -5.63 12.26 3.51
C HIS A 149 -4.10 12.08 3.64
N PHE A 150 -3.66 10.85 3.94
CA PHE A 150 -2.25 10.53 4.14
C PHE A 150 -1.37 10.94 2.95
N SER A 151 -1.81 10.69 1.72
CA SER A 151 -1.06 11.10 0.53
C SER A 151 -0.76 12.60 0.50
N THR A 152 -1.63 13.43 1.08
CA THR A 152 -1.47 14.89 1.09
C THR A 152 -0.26 15.34 1.91
N ALA A 153 0.17 14.55 2.90
CA ALA A 153 1.34 14.86 3.71
C ALA A 153 2.63 14.98 2.87
N PHE A 154 2.77 14.13 1.83
CA PHE A 154 3.94 14.15 0.95
C PHE A 154 4.05 15.44 0.11
N TYR A 155 2.93 16.09 -0.20
CA TYR A 155 2.95 17.37 -0.93
C TYR A 155 3.50 18.50 -0.06
N TYR A 156 3.22 18.48 1.24
CA TYR A 156 3.81 19.43 2.18
C TYR A 156 5.29 19.15 2.36
N GLU A 157 5.68 17.89 2.45
CA GLU A 157 7.07 17.50 2.52
C GLU A 157 7.84 17.98 1.29
N PHE A 158 7.31 17.83 0.07
CA PHE A 158 7.93 18.38 -1.14
C PHE A 158 8.07 19.90 -1.10
N LYS A 159 7.09 20.61 -0.54
CA LYS A 159 7.18 22.04 -0.36
C LYS A 159 8.33 22.42 0.56
N ASP A 160 8.48 21.70 1.66
CA ASP A 160 9.50 21.98 2.67
C ASP A 160 10.91 21.62 2.17
N ILE A 161 11.10 20.46 1.54
CA ILE A 161 12.43 20.00 1.11
C ILE A 161 12.87 20.52 -0.26
N LEU A 162 11.94 20.65 -1.22
CA LEU A 162 12.25 21.05 -2.60
C LEU A 162 11.93 22.51 -2.89
N GLY A 163 11.16 23.18 -2.02
CA GLY A 163 10.71 24.54 -2.20
C GLY A 163 9.66 24.70 -3.33
N VAL A 164 8.93 23.62 -3.67
CA VAL A 164 7.93 23.61 -4.76
C VAL A 164 6.53 23.37 -4.24
N ASP A 165 5.53 23.95 -4.90
CA ASP A 165 4.13 23.85 -4.52
C ASP A 165 3.40 22.91 -5.51
N VAL A 166 3.47 21.60 -5.25
CA VAL A 166 2.85 20.56 -6.09
C VAL A 166 1.36 20.50 -5.80
N LYS A 167 0.54 20.58 -6.85
CA LYS A 167 -0.92 20.45 -6.73
C LYS A 167 -1.32 19.00 -6.76
N GLN A 168 -2.03 18.54 -5.74
CA GLN A 168 -2.59 17.20 -5.70
C GLN A 168 -3.69 17.04 -6.75
N THR A 169 -3.51 16.11 -7.70
CA THR A 169 -4.49 15.80 -8.75
C THR A 169 -5.36 14.61 -8.38
N SER A 170 -4.82 13.65 -7.62
CA SER A 170 -5.54 12.45 -7.19
C SER A 170 -5.00 11.95 -5.85
N LEU A 171 -5.87 11.26 -5.09
CA LEU A 171 -5.47 10.50 -3.89
C LEU A 171 -4.91 9.12 -4.25
N LEU A 172 -5.20 8.62 -5.47
CA LEU A 172 -4.88 7.25 -5.85
C LEU A 172 -3.39 7.06 -6.05
N PRO A 173 -2.81 6.00 -5.47
CA PRO A 173 -1.44 5.61 -5.73
C PRO A 173 -1.20 5.35 -7.23
N ASP A 174 0.05 5.52 -7.63
CA ASP A 174 0.48 5.41 -9.03
C ASP A 174 1.45 4.23 -9.20
N ILE A 175 0.90 3.09 -9.59
CA ILE A 175 1.63 1.82 -9.76
C ILE A 175 1.53 1.38 -11.22
N HIS A 176 2.62 0.86 -11.77
CA HIS A 176 2.70 0.49 -13.17
C HIS A 176 3.05 -0.99 -13.36
N LEU A 177 2.35 -1.62 -14.28
CA LEU A 177 2.68 -2.93 -14.82
C LEU A 177 2.99 -2.79 -16.32
N SER A 178 3.96 -3.55 -16.81
CA SER A 178 4.15 -3.66 -18.25
C SER A 178 2.98 -4.39 -18.91
N ASP A 179 2.83 -4.25 -20.23
CA ASP A 179 1.79 -4.96 -20.97
C ASP A 179 1.98 -6.48 -20.94
N ASP A 180 3.20 -6.93 -20.78
CA ASP A 180 3.49 -8.36 -20.62
C ASP A 180 3.09 -8.84 -19.23
N GLU A 181 3.41 -8.10 -18.15
CA GLU A 181 2.98 -8.43 -16.79
C GLU A 181 1.46 -8.51 -16.64
N LYS A 182 0.72 -7.66 -17.33
CA LYS A 182 -0.75 -7.70 -17.35
C LYS A 182 -1.31 -8.96 -18.01
N LYS A 183 -0.55 -9.58 -18.92
CA LYS A 183 -0.93 -10.79 -19.65
C LYS A 183 -0.42 -12.07 -19.02
N TRP A 184 0.57 -11.99 -18.14
CA TRP A 184 1.13 -13.18 -17.49
C TRP A 184 0.09 -13.90 -16.64
N MET A 185 0.20 -15.22 -16.62
CA MET A 185 -0.54 -16.05 -15.70
C MET A 185 -0.32 -15.54 -14.26
N ASN A 186 -1.42 -15.32 -13.52
CA ASN A 186 -1.30 -14.91 -12.13
C ASN A 186 -1.00 -16.10 -11.22
N GLN A 187 -0.53 -15.83 -10.00
CA GLN A 187 -0.11 -16.87 -9.05
C GLN A 187 -1.26 -17.80 -8.62
N VAL A 188 -2.51 -17.36 -8.69
CA VAL A 188 -3.67 -18.22 -8.36
C VAL A 188 -3.85 -19.29 -9.43
N GLU A 189 -3.74 -18.93 -10.69
CA GLU A 189 -3.80 -19.88 -11.80
C GLU A 189 -2.57 -20.79 -11.80
N GLU A 190 -1.37 -20.23 -11.59
CA GLU A 190 -0.11 -20.96 -11.57
C GLU A 190 -0.06 -22.03 -10.47
N VAL A 191 -0.46 -21.67 -9.24
CA VAL A 191 -0.34 -22.56 -8.07
C VAL A 191 -1.53 -23.52 -7.94
N PHE A 192 -2.74 -23.08 -8.28
CA PHE A 192 -3.98 -23.82 -8.02
C PHE A 192 -4.72 -24.25 -9.30
N GLY A 193 -4.28 -23.80 -10.48
CA GLY A 193 -5.02 -24.00 -11.74
C GLY A 193 -6.38 -23.28 -11.78
N TYR A 194 -6.64 -22.37 -10.85
CA TYR A 194 -7.91 -21.67 -10.75
C TYR A 194 -7.94 -20.43 -11.65
N LYS A 195 -8.91 -20.40 -12.57
CA LYS A 195 -9.09 -19.34 -13.58
C LYS A 195 -10.29 -18.43 -13.33
N GLY A 196 -11.00 -18.66 -12.23
CA GLY A 196 -12.17 -17.87 -11.86
C GLY A 196 -11.82 -16.52 -11.25
N LYS A 197 -12.86 -15.74 -10.97
CA LYS A 197 -12.76 -14.47 -10.25
C LYS A 197 -12.42 -14.72 -8.79
N PHE A 198 -11.59 -13.84 -8.20
CA PHE A 198 -11.20 -13.96 -6.81
C PHE A 198 -11.01 -12.59 -6.14
N TRP A 199 -11.14 -12.59 -4.82
CA TRP A 199 -10.83 -11.45 -3.96
C TRP A 199 -9.61 -11.76 -3.11
N LEU A 200 -8.72 -10.80 -2.97
CA LEU A 200 -7.60 -10.92 -2.05
C LEU A 200 -8.05 -10.67 -0.60
N LEU A 201 -7.54 -11.49 0.30
CA LEU A 201 -7.77 -11.39 1.74
C LEU A 201 -6.44 -11.31 2.46
N ASN A 202 -6.23 -10.24 3.24
CA ASN A 202 -5.08 -10.12 4.14
C ASN A 202 -5.57 -9.92 5.57
N CYS A 203 -5.42 -10.95 6.40
CA CYS A 203 -5.79 -10.94 7.81
C CYS A 203 -4.57 -10.86 8.76
N GLY A 204 -3.37 -10.74 8.20
CA GLY A 204 -2.13 -10.67 8.95
C GLY A 204 -1.92 -9.32 9.63
N ILE A 205 -1.12 -9.36 10.67
CA ILE A 205 -0.68 -8.18 11.41
C ILE A 205 0.82 -8.22 11.64
N LYS A 206 1.39 -7.05 11.84
CA LYS A 206 2.72 -6.89 12.44
C LYS A 206 2.61 -6.84 13.96
N PRO A 207 3.56 -7.40 14.71
CA PRO A 207 3.54 -7.37 16.17
C PRO A 207 3.61 -5.96 16.77
N ASP A 208 4.21 -5.01 16.05
CA ASP A 208 4.30 -3.60 16.43
C ASP A 208 2.97 -2.81 16.33
N TYR A 209 1.94 -3.42 15.65
CA TYR A 209 0.61 -2.81 15.52
C TYR A 209 -0.55 -3.75 15.83
N PRO A 210 -0.53 -4.49 16.96
CA PRO A 210 -1.60 -5.43 17.31
C PRO A 210 -2.96 -4.75 17.55
N ALA A 211 -2.98 -3.44 17.78
CA ALA A 211 -4.22 -2.67 17.90
C ALA A 211 -5.04 -2.61 16.61
N LYS A 212 -4.46 -2.90 15.45
CA LYS A 212 -5.19 -2.99 14.17
C LYS A 212 -5.86 -4.35 13.93
N GLN A 213 -5.61 -5.35 14.77
CA GLN A 213 -6.06 -6.71 14.53
C GLN A 213 -7.56 -6.89 14.70
N TRP A 214 -8.23 -7.34 13.66
CA TRP A 214 -9.56 -7.91 13.75
C TRP A 214 -9.46 -9.39 14.19
N PRO A 215 -10.37 -9.89 15.07
CA PRO A 215 -10.24 -11.24 15.61
C PRO A 215 -10.19 -12.31 14.52
N VAL A 216 -9.30 -13.30 14.67
CA VAL A 216 -9.11 -14.36 13.66
C VAL A 216 -10.40 -15.15 13.39
N HIS A 217 -11.21 -15.40 14.43
CA HIS A 217 -12.48 -16.09 14.27
C HIS A 217 -13.49 -15.25 13.42
N CYS A 218 -13.38 -13.92 13.43
CA CYS A 218 -14.19 -13.06 12.58
C CYS A 218 -13.80 -13.21 11.10
N TRP A 219 -12.50 -13.33 10.81
CA TRP A 219 -12.02 -13.61 9.45
C TRP A 219 -12.52 -14.96 8.95
N GLN A 220 -12.44 -16.02 9.78
CA GLN A 220 -12.98 -17.33 9.40
C GLN A 220 -14.48 -17.27 9.15
N LYS A 221 -15.23 -16.60 10.05
CA LYS A 221 -16.68 -16.45 9.90
C LYS A 221 -17.04 -15.66 8.64
N LEU A 222 -16.26 -14.65 8.27
CA LEU A 222 -16.44 -13.91 7.01
C LEU A 222 -16.28 -14.83 5.79
N VAL A 223 -15.25 -15.66 5.78
CA VAL A 223 -15.04 -16.65 4.70
C VAL A 223 -16.22 -17.61 4.63
N ASP A 224 -16.64 -18.16 5.78
CA ASP A 224 -17.77 -19.11 5.85
C ASP A 224 -19.09 -18.49 5.35
N LEU A 225 -19.34 -17.19 5.62
CA LEU A 225 -20.54 -16.47 5.17
C LEU A 225 -20.58 -16.22 3.66
N LEU A 226 -19.42 -16.23 3.00
CA LEU A 226 -19.28 -15.88 1.57
C LEU A 226 -18.76 -17.05 0.72
N GLU A 227 -18.68 -18.28 1.26
CA GLU A 227 -18.08 -19.44 0.63
C GLU A 227 -18.61 -19.69 -0.79
N ASP A 228 -19.94 -19.59 -0.99
CA ASP A 228 -20.58 -19.82 -2.29
C ASP A 228 -20.59 -18.59 -3.22
N LYS A 229 -20.11 -17.43 -2.76
CA LYS A 229 -20.24 -16.16 -3.46
C LYS A 229 -18.91 -15.57 -3.89
N VAL A 230 -17.87 -15.77 -3.11
CA VAL A 230 -16.55 -15.16 -3.30
C VAL A 230 -15.44 -16.16 -3.07
N GLN A 231 -14.65 -16.42 -4.09
CA GLN A 231 -13.40 -17.14 -3.89
C GLN A 231 -12.36 -16.20 -3.28
N PHE A 232 -12.01 -16.43 -2.02
CA PHE A 232 -10.93 -15.69 -1.38
C PHE A 232 -9.57 -16.32 -1.65
N VAL A 233 -8.59 -15.45 -1.85
CA VAL A 233 -7.17 -15.79 -1.93
C VAL A 233 -6.47 -15.09 -0.77
N GLN A 234 -6.00 -15.88 0.19
CA GLN A 234 -5.29 -15.36 1.35
C GLN A 234 -3.84 -15.05 0.99
N VAL A 235 -3.41 -13.81 1.21
CA VAL A 235 -2.05 -13.33 0.96
C VAL A 235 -1.40 -12.80 2.24
N GLY A 236 -0.08 -12.86 2.29
CA GLY A 236 0.73 -12.36 3.39
C GLY A 236 2.12 -12.96 3.38
N GLU A 237 3.06 -12.28 3.98
CA GLU A 237 4.45 -12.68 4.07
C GLU A 237 4.68 -13.54 5.32
N LEU A 238 5.33 -14.70 5.18
CA LEU A 238 5.70 -15.58 6.29
C LEU A 238 7.14 -15.31 6.71
N VAL A 239 7.36 -14.19 7.37
CA VAL A 239 8.66 -13.81 7.95
C VAL A 239 8.51 -13.58 9.45
N GLU A 240 9.62 -13.62 10.16
CA GLU A 240 9.66 -13.25 11.57
C GLU A 240 9.06 -11.85 11.76
N GLY A 241 8.20 -11.71 12.76
CA GLY A 241 7.50 -10.46 13.00
C GLY A 241 6.21 -10.25 12.20
N HIS A 242 5.74 -11.22 11.40
CA HIS A 242 4.43 -11.17 10.77
C HIS A 242 3.58 -12.36 11.19
N GLU A 243 2.41 -12.11 11.78
CA GLU A 243 1.47 -13.17 12.15
C GLU A 243 0.39 -13.32 11.08
N HIS A 244 0.41 -14.46 10.39
CA HIS A 244 -0.63 -14.89 9.47
C HIS A 244 -1.17 -16.25 9.89
N ARG A 245 -2.45 -16.32 10.24
CA ARG A 245 -3.12 -17.59 10.53
C ARG A 245 -3.83 -18.08 9.29
N PRO A 246 -3.53 -19.31 8.80
CA PRO A 246 -4.24 -19.89 7.67
C PRO A 246 -5.74 -20.00 7.96
N LEU A 247 -6.56 -19.60 7.00
CA LEU A 247 -8.01 -19.73 7.02
C LEU A 247 -8.43 -20.95 6.19
N ARG A 248 -9.55 -21.57 6.56
CA ARG A 248 -10.17 -22.65 5.79
C ARG A 248 -11.07 -22.07 4.71
N GLY A 249 -11.27 -22.79 3.62
CA GLY A 249 -12.14 -22.36 2.52
C GLY A 249 -11.53 -21.28 1.59
N VAL A 250 -10.23 -21.00 1.72
CA VAL A 250 -9.51 -20.03 0.89
C VAL A 250 -8.38 -20.70 0.09
N LEU A 251 -8.00 -20.09 -1.03
CA LEU A 251 -6.75 -20.44 -1.71
C LEU A 251 -5.60 -19.69 -1.02
N SER A 252 -4.68 -20.44 -0.39
CA SER A 252 -3.63 -19.81 0.42
C SER A 252 -2.34 -19.60 -0.37
N LEU A 253 -2.00 -18.32 -0.58
CA LEU A 253 -0.72 -17.87 -1.11
C LEU A 253 0.19 -17.25 -0.01
N LEU A 254 -0.03 -17.60 1.26
CA LEU A 254 0.83 -17.14 2.36
C LEU A 254 2.28 -17.56 2.10
N GLY A 255 3.22 -16.59 2.12
CA GLY A 255 4.64 -16.79 1.86
C GLY A 255 5.00 -17.22 0.43
N LYS A 256 4.06 -17.15 -0.52
CA LYS A 256 4.26 -17.62 -1.91
C LYS A 256 4.32 -16.47 -2.94
N THR A 257 4.37 -15.24 -2.50
CA THR A 257 4.49 -14.07 -3.38
C THR A 257 5.53 -13.12 -2.83
N ASP A 258 6.42 -12.63 -3.69
CA ASP A 258 7.20 -11.44 -3.44
C ASP A 258 6.33 -10.17 -3.66
N LEU A 259 6.92 -9.00 -3.40
CA LEU A 259 6.20 -7.73 -3.52
C LEU A 259 5.72 -7.47 -4.95
N ARG A 260 6.56 -7.75 -5.98
CA ARG A 260 6.18 -7.53 -7.38
C ARG A 260 5.08 -8.48 -7.82
N GLN A 261 5.16 -9.74 -7.40
CA GLN A 261 4.12 -10.73 -7.64
C GLN A 261 2.79 -10.33 -6.96
N LEU A 262 2.84 -9.80 -5.73
CA LEU A 262 1.64 -9.31 -5.04
C LEU A 262 1.02 -8.09 -5.74
N ILE A 263 1.85 -7.16 -6.23
CA ILE A 263 1.39 -6.02 -7.05
C ILE A 263 0.65 -6.52 -8.28
N ARG A 264 1.23 -7.45 -9.04
CA ARG A 264 0.61 -8.06 -10.23
C ARG A 264 -0.66 -8.84 -9.88
N LEU A 265 -0.62 -9.62 -8.80
CA LEU A 265 -1.77 -10.38 -8.33
C LEU A 265 -2.96 -9.47 -7.96
N SER A 266 -2.68 -8.33 -7.31
CA SER A 266 -3.70 -7.35 -6.95
C SER A 266 -4.36 -6.69 -8.17
N TYR A 267 -3.64 -6.55 -9.28
CA TYR A 267 -4.20 -6.11 -10.56
C TYR A 267 -5.23 -7.10 -11.12
N HIS A 268 -4.96 -8.42 -11.00
CA HIS A 268 -5.86 -9.46 -11.51
C HIS A 268 -7.05 -9.76 -10.58
N ALA A 269 -7.00 -9.34 -9.32
CA ALA A 269 -8.10 -9.53 -8.38
C ALA A 269 -9.32 -8.67 -8.74
N GLU A 270 -10.53 -9.15 -8.41
CA GLU A 270 -11.76 -8.37 -8.53
C GLU A 270 -11.93 -7.35 -7.38
N GLY A 271 -11.26 -7.58 -6.26
CA GLY A 271 -11.30 -6.71 -5.09
C GLY A 271 -10.44 -7.23 -3.96
N GLY A 272 -10.54 -6.59 -2.80
CA GLY A 272 -9.80 -6.99 -1.62
C GLY A 272 -10.54 -6.74 -0.30
N VAL A 273 -10.10 -7.45 0.73
CA VAL A 273 -10.49 -7.21 2.12
C VAL A 273 -9.28 -7.33 3.04
N SER A 274 -9.05 -6.31 3.87
CA SER A 274 -7.90 -6.27 4.77
C SER A 274 -8.12 -5.27 5.91
N HIS A 275 -7.19 -5.25 6.85
CA HIS A 275 -6.97 -4.07 7.68
C HIS A 275 -6.44 -2.90 6.84
N VAL A 276 -6.22 -1.74 7.47
CA VAL A 276 -5.42 -0.66 6.89
C VAL A 276 -3.98 -1.16 6.73
N SER A 277 -3.61 -1.56 5.52
CA SER A 277 -2.37 -2.27 5.21
C SER A 277 -1.98 -2.07 3.74
N LEU A 278 -0.86 -2.67 3.33
CA LEU A 278 -0.36 -2.68 1.95
C LEU A 278 -1.46 -3.02 0.91
N LEU A 279 -2.28 -4.06 1.18
CA LEU A 279 -3.32 -4.50 0.24
C LEU A 279 -4.38 -3.42 -0.01
N HIS A 280 -4.72 -2.65 1.03
CA HIS A 280 -5.63 -1.51 0.91
C HIS A 280 -5.16 -0.48 -0.12
N HIS A 281 -3.87 -0.14 -0.10
CA HIS A 281 -3.29 0.82 -1.04
C HIS A 281 -3.12 0.24 -2.44
N LEU A 282 -2.78 -1.06 -2.55
CA LEU A 282 -2.66 -1.73 -3.86
C LEU A 282 -4.01 -1.81 -4.60
N THR A 283 -5.08 -2.19 -3.88
CA THR A 283 -6.42 -2.23 -4.49
C THR A 283 -6.86 -0.83 -4.93
N ALA A 284 -6.52 0.20 -4.17
CA ALA A 284 -6.79 1.60 -4.53
C ALA A 284 -6.05 2.03 -5.79
N ALA A 285 -4.78 1.64 -5.96
CA ALA A 285 -4.00 1.94 -7.16
C ALA A 285 -4.68 1.42 -8.44
N TRP A 286 -5.31 0.26 -8.37
CA TRP A 286 -6.05 -0.36 -9.47
C TRP A 286 -7.53 0.04 -9.51
N GLN A 287 -7.98 0.94 -8.64
CA GLN A 287 -9.38 1.35 -8.48
C GLN A 287 -10.32 0.15 -8.27
N LYS A 288 -9.81 -0.90 -7.63
CA LYS A 288 -10.59 -2.10 -7.32
C LYS A 288 -11.42 -1.88 -6.05
N PRO A 289 -12.60 -2.50 -5.94
CA PRO A 289 -13.36 -2.51 -4.70
C PRO A 289 -12.55 -3.06 -3.54
N GLN A 290 -12.65 -2.38 -2.40
CA GLN A 290 -11.95 -2.76 -1.19
C GLN A 290 -12.87 -2.60 0.03
N VAL A 291 -12.88 -3.60 0.91
CA VAL A 291 -13.42 -3.46 2.26
C VAL A 291 -12.26 -3.41 3.24
N THR A 292 -12.14 -2.29 3.94
CA THR A 292 -11.05 -2.05 4.89
C THR A 292 -11.57 -1.99 6.31
N ILE A 293 -11.07 -2.87 7.18
CA ILE A 293 -11.44 -2.96 8.59
C ILE A 293 -10.48 -2.09 9.40
N ALA A 294 -10.91 -0.88 9.74
CA ALA A 294 -10.06 0.15 10.36
C ALA A 294 -10.29 0.32 11.87
N GLY A 295 -11.46 -0.05 12.36
CA GLY A 295 -11.79 0.17 13.77
C GLY A 295 -11.84 1.65 14.17
N GLY A 296 -11.30 1.98 15.33
CA GLY A 296 -11.30 3.35 15.86
C GLY A 296 -9.93 4.04 15.83
N ARG A 297 -8.93 3.41 15.20
CA ARG A 297 -7.56 3.90 15.24
C ARG A 297 -7.30 5.03 14.25
N GLU A 298 -7.54 4.77 12.99
CA GLU A 298 -7.29 5.70 11.88
C GLU A 298 -8.64 6.21 11.35
N PRO A 299 -8.83 7.53 11.23
CA PRO A 299 -10.09 8.06 10.72
C PRO A 299 -10.22 7.87 9.21
N GLU A 300 -11.45 7.77 8.74
CA GLU A 300 -11.80 7.58 7.32
C GLU A 300 -11.09 8.59 6.39
N ARG A 301 -11.07 9.86 6.78
CA ARG A 301 -10.45 10.93 5.97
C ARG A 301 -8.94 10.78 5.80
N TRP A 302 -8.27 10.01 6.65
CA TRP A 302 -6.83 9.78 6.57
C TRP A 302 -6.46 8.74 5.52
N GLU A 303 -7.27 7.66 5.38
CA GLU A 303 -6.88 6.48 4.59
C GLU A 303 -7.86 6.07 3.51
N LYS A 304 -9.11 6.58 3.51
CA LYS A 304 -10.12 6.10 2.58
C LYS A 304 -9.89 6.58 1.16
N TYR A 305 -9.98 5.65 0.22
CA TYR A 305 -10.02 5.90 -1.21
C TYR A 305 -11.46 5.82 -1.78
N PRO A 306 -11.71 6.37 -2.99
CA PRO A 306 -13.06 6.42 -3.58
C PRO A 306 -13.77 5.06 -3.69
N HIS A 307 -13.01 3.98 -3.97
CA HIS A 307 -13.56 2.63 -4.17
C HIS A 307 -13.53 1.76 -2.91
N THR A 308 -13.26 2.36 -1.74
CA THR A 308 -13.15 1.66 -0.46
C THR A 308 -14.42 1.78 0.36
N ARG A 309 -14.89 0.66 0.92
CA ARG A 309 -15.78 0.59 2.07
C ARG A 309 -14.92 0.58 3.33
N TYR A 310 -14.82 1.71 3.98
CA TYR A 310 -13.95 1.91 5.14
C TYR A 310 -14.75 1.67 6.43
N MET A 311 -14.56 0.47 7.04
CA MET A 311 -15.29 0.04 8.22
C MET A 311 -14.64 0.65 9.46
N GLN A 312 -15.19 1.75 9.94
CA GLN A 312 -14.66 2.49 11.09
C GLN A 312 -15.66 2.57 12.23
N THR A 313 -15.14 2.80 13.43
CA THR A 313 -15.91 3.00 14.66
C THR A 313 -15.54 4.29 15.40
N ASN A 314 -14.94 5.26 14.67
CA ASN A 314 -14.61 6.58 15.23
C ASN A 314 -15.87 7.27 15.73
N GLY A 315 -15.77 7.85 16.94
CA GLY A 315 -16.93 8.46 17.62
C GLY A 315 -17.84 7.49 18.36
N LEU A 316 -17.70 6.17 18.18
CA LEU A 316 -18.53 5.16 18.88
C LEU A 316 -17.90 4.69 20.21
N THR A 317 -16.65 5.03 20.46
CA THR A 317 -15.96 4.76 21.73
C THR A 317 -15.30 6.03 22.25
N ALA A 318 -15.20 6.17 23.57
CA ALA A 318 -14.62 7.37 24.18
C ALA A 318 -13.14 7.62 23.79
N CYS A 319 -12.38 6.55 23.49
CA CYS A 319 -10.99 6.66 23.05
C CYS A 319 -10.84 6.88 21.55
N GLY A 320 -11.81 6.46 20.74
CA GLY A 320 -11.84 6.62 19.28
C GLY A 320 -12.64 7.86 18.91
N SER A 321 -12.09 9.03 19.20
CA SER A 321 -12.70 10.30 18.79
C SER A 321 -12.75 10.41 17.27
N TYR A 322 -13.34 11.51 16.77
CA TYR A 322 -13.38 11.80 15.34
C TYR A 322 -11.98 11.78 14.66
N ASP A 323 -10.92 12.10 15.40
CA ASP A 323 -9.54 12.09 14.90
C ASP A 323 -8.82 10.74 15.02
N GLY A 324 -9.50 9.70 15.51
CA GLY A 324 -8.90 8.41 15.78
C GLY A 324 -8.11 8.36 17.09
N CYS A 325 -7.80 7.16 17.58
CA CYS A 325 -7.04 7.00 18.81
C CYS A 325 -5.54 6.83 18.60
N TRP A 326 -5.10 6.44 17.42
CA TRP A 326 -3.71 6.22 17.01
C TRP A 326 -2.91 5.24 17.88
N LYS A 327 -3.59 4.42 18.69
CA LYS A 327 -2.95 3.40 19.52
C LYS A 327 -2.40 2.27 18.65
N SER A 328 -1.21 1.77 18.98
CA SER A 328 -0.54 0.67 18.28
C SER A 328 -0.59 -0.64 19.07
N GLY A 329 -0.31 -0.61 20.37
CA GLY A 329 -0.21 -1.77 21.26
C GLY A 329 -1.51 -2.15 21.96
N ARG A 330 -1.47 -3.27 22.73
CA ARG A 330 -2.51 -3.75 23.64
C ARG A 330 -2.04 -3.63 25.08
N ILE A 331 -2.98 -3.56 26.02
CA ILE A 331 -2.68 -3.40 27.46
C ILE A 331 -1.82 -4.53 28.06
N HIS A 332 -1.86 -5.72 27.45
CA HIS A 332 -1.16 -6.91 27.96
C HIS A 332 0.20 -7.15 27.31
N GLU A 333 0.66 -6.24 26.47
CA GLU A 333 1.96 -6.35 25.81
C GLU A 333 3.00 -5.51 26.56
N ASP A 334 4.21 -6.03 26.67
CA ASP A 334 5.35 -5.35 27.30
C ASP A 334 5.87 -4.20 26.40
N GLU A 335 5.04 -3.19 26.19
CA GLU A 335 5.48 -1.94 25.60
C GLU A 335 5.75 -0.92 26.71
N ASP A 336 6.92 -0.34 26.72
CA ASP A 336 7.34 0.70 27.68
C ASP A 336 6.52 2.00 27.58
N ASN A 337 5.75 2.18 26.50
CA ASN A 337 4.98 3.38 26.25
C ASN A 337 3.47 3.17 26.44
N GLU A 338 2.99 3.40 27.65
CA GLU A 338 1.56 3.29 27.99
C GLU A 338 0.63 4.17 27.13
N ASN A 339 1.12 5.28 26.60
CA ASN A 339 0.33 6.16 25.73
C ASN A 339 -0.02 5.51 24.40
N LYS A 340 0.72 4.49 23.98
CA LYS A 340 0.45 3.72 22.76
C LYS A 340 -0.48 2.53 22.96
N LYS A 341 -0.79 2.15 24.20
CA LYS A 341 -1.59 0.97 24.54
C LYS A 341 -3.09 1.23 24.43
N CYS A 342 -3.81 0.30 23.81
CA CYS A 342 -5.25 0.27 23.82
C CYS A 342 -5.75 -0.29 25.14
N THR A 343 -6.51 0.48 25.91
CA THR A 343 -7.11 0.08 27.19
C THR A 343 -8.59 -0.27 27.08
N ASN A 344 -9.23 0.02 25.94
CA ASN A 344 -10.65 -0.25 25.73
C ASN A 344 -10.83 -1.62 25.06
N MET A 345 -10.79 -2.67 25.90
CA MET A 345 -10.77 -4.06 25.46
C MET A 345 -12.06 -4.80 25.77
N VAL A 346 -12.37 -5.82 24.98
CA VAL A 346 -13.35 -6.88 25.24
C VAL A 346 -12.60 -8.20 25.19
N GLY A 347 -12.34 -8.80 26.35
CA GLY A 347 -11.35 -9.88 26.46
C GLY A 347 -9.98 -9.39 25.99
N ASN A 348 -9.34 -10.12 25.09
CA ASN A 348 -8.03 -9.77 24.52
C ASN A 348 -8.12 -8.99 23.19
N GLN A 349 -9.30 -8.43 22.87
CA GLN A 349 -9.52 -7.74 21.60
C GLN A 349 -9.93 -6.28 21.82
N GLN A 350 -9.55 -5.40 20.94
CA GLN A 350 -9.96 -4.00 20.94
C GLN A 350 -11.46 -3.89 20.71
N LYS A 351 -12.17 -3.18 21.59
CA LYS A 351 -13.63 -3.01 21.50
C LYS A 351 -14.05 -2.45 20.13
N CYS A 352 -13.33 -1.46 19.61
CA CYS A 352 -13.60 -0.84 18.31
C CYS A 352 -13.51 -1.83 17.13
N MET A 353 -12.63 -2.82 17.20
CA MET A 353 -12.51 -3.87 16.18
C MET A 353 -13.61 -4.92 16.30
N VAL A 354 -13.97 -5.31 17.52
CA VAL A 354 -15.05 -6.29 17.78
C VAL A 354 -16.44 -5.74 17.40
N MET A 355 -16.62 -4.43 17.42
CA MET A 355 -17.87 -3.78 16.99
C MET A 355 -18.14 -3.93 15.49
N ILE A 356 -17.13 -4.20 14.69
CA ILE A 356 -17.27 -4.51 13.27
C ILE A 356 -17.49 -6.02 13.14
N THR A 357 -18.73 -6.44 12.83
CA THR A 357 -19.07 -7.86 12.78
C THR A 357 -18.75 -8.48 11.40
N PRO A 358 -18.52 -9.81 11.32
CA PRO A 358 -18.35 -10.50 10.04
C PRO A 358 -19.54 -10.30 9.09
N GLU A 359 -20.76 -10.23 9.61
CA GLU A 359 -21.98 -10.02 8.83
C GLU A 359 -22.01 -8.61 8.20
N MET A 360 -21.55 -7.57 8.92
CA MET A 360 -21.40 -6.22 8.35
C MET A 360 -20.40 -6.20 7.20
N VAL A 361 -19.25 -6.85 7.38
CA VAL A 361 -18.20 -6.93 6.35
C VAL A 361 -18.68 -7.75 5.15
N ALA A 362 -19.35 -8.90 5.39
CA ALA A 362 -19.93 -9.73 4.33
C ALA A 362 -20.97 -8.96 3.51
N HIS A 363 -21.84 -8.22 4.16
CA HIS A 363 -22.84 -7.38 3.49
C HIS A 363 -22.21 -6.33 2.56
N GLU A 364 -21.14 -5.66 3.00
CA GLU A 364 -20.44 -4.69 2.14
C GLU A 364 -19.74 -5.36 0.95
N ILE A 365 -19.14 -6.55 1.15
CA ILE A 365 -18.54 -7.31 0.06
C ILE A 365 -19.62 -7.75 -0.94
N GLU A 366 -20.75 -8.29 -0.49
CA GLU A 366 -21.87 -8.68 -1.35
C GLU A 366 -22.38 -7.50 -2.18
N ASN A 367 -22.56 -6.33 -1.55
CA ASN A 367 -22.97 -5.12 -2.24
C ASN A 367 -21.98 -4.72 -3.32
N LEU A 368 -20.68 -4.82 -3.05
CA LEU A 368 -19.64 -4.51 -4.03
C LEU A 368 -19.61 -5.54 -5.16
N VAL A 369 -19.69 -6.83 -4.87
CA VAL A 369 -19.74 -7.91 -5.87
C VAL A 369 -20.97 -7.76 -6.76
N ASN A 370 -22.15 -7.53 -6.18
CA ASN A 370 -23.40 -7.34 -6.93
C ASN A 370 -23.39 -6.06 -7.77
N ASN A 371 -22.72 -5.02 -7.29
CA ASN A 371 -22.56 -3.76 -8.01
C ASN A 371 -21.43 -3.76 -9.07
N GLN A 372 -20.59 -4.79 -9.05
CA GLN A 372 -19.54 -5.05 -10.04
C GLN A 372 -20.03 -5.71 -11.32
N MET A 373 -21.35 -5.73 -11.58
CA MET A 373 -21.74 -5.99 -12.97
C MET A 373 -20.91 -5.08 -13.85
N PRO A 374 -20.14 -5.62 -14.82
CA PRO A 374 -19.31 -4.82 -15.70
C PRO A 374 -20.12 -3.64 -16.19
N LEU A 375 -19.54 -2.46 -16.28
CA LEU A 375 -20.23 -1.27 -16.80
C LEU A 375 -20.92 -1.60 -18.13
N HIS A 376 -20.26 -2.40 -18.94
CA HIS A 376 -20.81 -3.00 -20.16
C HIS A 376 -22.11 -3.81 -19.90
N ALA A 377 -22.15 -4.65 -18.87
CA ALA A 377 -23.34 -5.44 -18.54
C ALA A 377 -24.45 -4.56 -17.95
N LYS A 378 -24.10 -3.57 -17.11
CA LYS A 378 -25.06 -2.56 -16.62
C LYS A 378 -25.66 -1.74 -17.74
N LEU A 379 -24.81 -1.24 -18.65
CA LEU A 379 -25.27 -0.48 -19.81
C LEU A 379 -26.16 -1.32 -20.73
N ASN A 380 -25.80 -2.58 -20.98
CA ASN A 380 -26.62 -3.50 -21.74
C ASN A 380 -27.98 -3.78 -21.08
N GLN A 381 -27.99 -3.94 -19.76
CA GLN A 381 -29.24 -4.13 -19.01
C GLN A 381 -30.10 -2.87 -19.06
N GLU A 382 -29.52 -1.69 -18.83
CA GLU A 382 -30.22 -0.40 -18.91
C GLU A 382 -30.79 -0.14 -20.31
N ILE A 383 -30.03 -0.43 -21.38
CA ILE A 383 -30.48 -0.38 -22.75
C ILE A 383 -31.66 -1.33 -22.99
N LYS A 384 -31.58 -2.56 -22.47
CA LYS A 384 -32.64 -3.56 -22.59
C LYS A 384 -33.93 -3.13 -21.90
N GLU A 385 -33.82 -2.58 -20.68
CA GLU A 385 -34.97 -2.05 -19.92
C GLU A 385 -35.59 -0.84 -20.61
N LEU A 386 -34.79 0.09 -21.11
CA LEU A 386 -35.30 1.25 -21.89
C LEU A 386 -35.95 0.81 -23.18
N LYS A 387 -35.39 -0.14 -23.93
CA LYS A 387 -36.01 -0.70 -25.13
C LYS A 387 -37.36 -1.38 -24.85
N PHE A 388 -37.45 -2.09 -23.70
CA PHE A 388 -38.73 -2.69 -23.27
C PHE A 388 -39.74 -1.63 -22.87
N LYS A 389 -39.32 -0.62 -22.10
CA LYS A 389 -40.19 0.48 -21.70
C LYS A 389 -40.71 1.30 -22.86
N ASN A 390 -39.85 1.60 -23.86
CA ASN A 390 -40.25 2.30 -25.05
C ASN A 390 -41.29 1.54 -25.88
N LYS A 391 -41.24 0.20 -25.90
CA LYS A 391 -42.26 -0.62 -26.61
C LYS A 391 -43.65 -0.55 -25.99
N THR A 392 -43.73 -0.23 -24.71
CA THR A 392 -44.99 -0.19 -23.97
C THR A 392 -45.46 1.23 -23.65
N GLU A 393 -44.66 2.24 -23.98
CA GLU A 393 -44.97 3.66 -23.72
C GLU A 393 -45.88 4.24 -24.83
N PRO A 394 -47.05 4.72 -24.49
CA PRO A 394 -48.01 5.29 -25.46
C PRO A 394 -47.68 6.73 -25.88
N ASP A 395 -46.81 7.41 -25.09
CA ASP A 395 -46.44 8.82 -25.36
C ASP A 395 -45.25 8.91 -26.28
N LYS A 396 -45.48 9.45 -27.50
CA LYS A 396 -44.46 9.59 -28.54
C LYS A 396 -43.25 10.39 -28.10
N LEU A 397 -43.43 11.45 -27.32
CA LEU A 397 -42.32 12.29 -26.85
C LEU A 397 -41.44 11.53 -25.88
N LYS A 398 -42.03 10.70 -24.99
CA LYS A 398 -41.26 9.84 -24.08
C LYS A 398 -40.50 8.75 -24.82
N VAL A 399 -41.07 8.22 -25.90
CA VAL A 399 -40.38 7.25 -26.78
C VAL A 399 -39.18 7.89 -27.45
N GLU A 400 -39.30 9.09 -28.00
CA GLU A 400 -38.21 9.83 -28.64
C GLU A 400 -37.07 10.13 -27.63
N ILE A 401 -37.40 10.53 -26.41
CA ILE A 401 -36.42 10.73 -25.32
C ILE A 401 -35.72 9.41 -24.97
N GLY A 402 -36.49 8.32 -24.85
CA GLY A 402 -35.93 6.99 -24.58
C GLY A 402 -35.00 6.49 -25.68
N GLU A 403 -35.30 6.73 -26.96
CA GLU A 403 -34.44 6.40 -28.09
C GLU A 403 -33.15 7.21 -28.09
N ALA A 404 -33.20 8.50 -27.74
CA ALA A 404 -32.00 9.34 -27.61
C ALA A 404 -31.09 8.87 -26.44
N LEU A 405 -31.68 8.45 -25.33
CA LEU A 405 -30.96 7.88 -24.21
C LEU A 405 -30.29 6.54 -24.58
N ILE A 406 -31.01 5.64 -25.25
CA ILE A 406 -30.49 4.37 -25.75
C ILE A 406 -29.27 4.60 -26.63
N LYS A 407 -29.39 5.48 -27.62
CA LYS A 407 -28.31 5.83 -28.55
C LYS A 407 -27.06 6.37 -27.81
N ASN A 408 -27.26 7.16 -26.76
CA ASN A 408 -26.15 7.68 -25.96
C ASN A 408 -25.47 6.56 -25.13
N LEU A 409 -26.24 5.63 -24.57
CA LEU A 409 -25.73 4.47 -23.83
C LEU A 409 -25.00 3.50 -24.77
N GLU A 410 -25.53 3.22 -25.96
CA GLU A 410 -24.88 2.40 -26.98
C GLU A 410 -23.52 3.00 -27.38
N LYS A 411 -23.46 4.31 -27.61
CA LYS A 411 -22.20 5.02 -27.90
C LYS A 411 -21.20 4.92 -26.73
N LYS A 412 -21.68 4.95 -25.48
CA LYS A 412 -20.79 4.71 -24.31
C LYS A 412 -20.29 3.28 -24.26
N LEU A 413 -21.15 2.33 -24.67
CA LEU A 413 -20.80 0.92 -24.70
C LEU A 413 -19.73 0.62 -25.77
N ASP A 414 -19.83 1.24 -26.95
CA ASP A 414 -18.86 1.08 -28.04
C ASP A 414 -17.47 1.69 -27.70
N ASN A 415 -17.39 2.57 -26.71
CA ASN A 415 -16.16 3.22 -26.29
C ASN A 415 -15.51 2.54 -25.06
N LEU A 416 -16.06 1.42 -24.59
CA LEU A 416 -15.54 0.59 -23.50
C LEU A 416 -14.80 -0.64 -24.03
#